data_e2fce06843b54895fb2ab6368c760974
#
_entry.id   e2fce06843b54895fb2ab6368c760974
#
_cell.length_a   1.000
_cell.length_b   1.000
_cell.length_c   1.000
_cell.angle_alpha   90.00
_cell.angle_beta   90.00
_cell.angle_gamma   90.00
#
_symmetry.space_group_name_H-M   'P 1'
#
loop_
_entity.id
_entity.type
_entity.pdbx_description
1 polymer ?
#
loop_
_entity_poly.entity_id
_entity_poly.type
_entity_poly.pdbx_seq_one_letter_code
_entity_poly.pdbx_strand_id
1 'polypeptide(L)'
;MSALKGLGYLSLAGVFISSCNLVGGGGGIPTASNPGVASSATGMEFNVDGGFQVNDFSGQPDGPNLVFIEGGRTVLGSFEEDVVYTRDNIERAVTVASFYMDETEVANIHWLEYEYFIKQDSDEFYWRNNLPDTTVWAKDLAFNDPYVNSYYRYPGFRYFPVVGVNWRQAVNYCKWRTQVVNLELADRAGLLDPVATGDDAFAGAEGGDLASSAGNVPGLESGVTLPGYRLPTEAEWEYAAQALIGTQYLDENQTHRRLYPWDGHALRNPYGKSQGYFLANFKRGKGDYAGIAGKLNDGAMITTYIYDYPPNDFGLYNMAGNVNEWVQDVYRPLSFQDMDDLNPARRDATLDEEGGYDAGYSFIGNEGDYSEDQWVKTTGLQKVYNPDSPPKRRVRVYKGGSWADVAYWMSPGTRRFLFEDSATSTLGFRCAMIRAGSNF
;
A
#
# COMPACT_ATOMS: atom_id res chain seq x y z
N MET A 1 39.43 36.84 -56.54
CA MET A 1 38.20 37.31 -57.11
C MET A 1 37.08 36.46 -56.55
N SER A 2 36.45 37.01 -55.65
CA SER A 2 35.07 37.43 -55.42
C SER A 2 34.13 36.20 -55.21
N ALA A 3 33.25 36.14 -54.35
CA ALA A 3 32.63 37.03 -53.37
C ALA A 3 31.70 36.13 -52.47
N LEU A 4 31.76 36.39 -51.22
CA LEU A 4 30.82 35.88 -50.21
C LEU A 4 29.39 36.25 -50.57
N LYS A 5 28.48 35.31 -50.30
CA LYS A 5 27.11 35.64 -49.89
C LYS A 5 26.76 34.83 -48.63
N GLY A 6 26.74 35.53 -47.54
CA GLY A 6 26.23 35.04 -46.26
C GLY A 6 24.71 34.94 -46.29
N LEU A 7 24.18 33.84 -45.81
CA LEU A 7 22.77 33.69 -45.45
C LEU A 7 22.70 33.82 -43.92
N GLY A 8 22.09 34.90 -43.47
CA GLY A 8 21.81 35.13 -42.05
C GLY A 8 20.66 34.19 -41.58
N TYR A 9 20.92 33.41 -40.59
CA TYR A 9 19.89 32.73 -39.80
C TYR A 9 19.24 33.74 -38.86
N LEU A 10 17.99 34.06 -39.18
CA LEU A 10 17.13 34.76 -38.21
C LEU A 10 16.74 33.74 -37.12
N SER A 11 17.37 33.84 -35.97
CA SER A 11 16.91 33.17 -34.76
C SER A 11 15.65 33.91 -34.28
N LEU A 12 14.49 33.26 -34.45
CA LEU A 12 13.28 33.65 -33.74
C LEU A 12 13.47 33.28 -32.26
N ALA A 13 13.95 34.23 -31.47
CA ALA A 13 13.87 34.13 -30.02
C ALA A 13 12.38 34.26 -29.63
N GLY A 14 11.75 33.15 -29.35
CA GLY A 14 10.45 33.13 -28.70
C GLY A 14 10.59 33.79 -27.33
N VAL A 15 10.10 34.96 -27.19
CA VAL A 15 9.92 35.64 -25.89
C VAL A 15 8.81 34.89 -25.19
N PHE A 16 9.18 33.95 -24.30
CA PHE A 16 8.27 33.50 -23.27
C PHE A 16 8.01 34.72 -22.36
N ILE A 17 6.88 35.36 -22.58
CA ILE A 17 6.35 36.33 -21.62
C ILE A 17 5.90 35.49 -20.42
N SER A 18 6.81 35.32 -19.47
CA SER A 18 6.46 35.00 -18.10
C SER A 18 5.58 36.16 -17.62
N SER A 19 4.28 35.95 -17.60
CA SER A 19 3.36 36.86 -16.94
C SER A 19 3.59 36.74 -15.43
N CYS A 20 4.62 37.40 -14.92
CA CYS A 20 4.62 37.87 -13.54
C CYS A 20 3.42 38.82 -13.44
N ASN A 21 2.32 38.36 -12.88
CA ASN A 21 1.28 39.24 -12.41
C ASN A 21 1.90 40.12 -11.30
N LEU A 22 2.36 41.28 -11.69
CA LEU A 22 2.56 42.37 -10.74
C LEU A 22 1.20 42.63 -10.07
N VAL A 23 1.20 42.52 -8.77
CA VAL A 23 0.12 42.99 -7.88
C VAL A 23 -0.10 44.48 -8.20
N GLY A 24 -1.09 44.72 -9.03
CA GLY A 24 -1.60 46.06 -9.33
C GLY A 24 -3.10 46.00 -9.22
N GLY A 25 -3.67 46.62 -8.21
CA GLY A 25 -5.10 46.67 -7.93
C GLY A 25 -5.90 47.12 -9.14
N GLY A 26 -6.46 46.15 -9.85
CA GLY A 26 -7.46 46.33 -10.87
C GLY A 26 -8.72 45.62 -10.39
N GLY A 27 -9.70 46.39 -9.92
CA GLY A 27 -10.96 45.91 -9.38
C GLY A 27 -11.86 45.21 -10.40
N GLY A 28 -11.37 44.12 -10.98
CA GLY A 28 -12.18 43.21 -11.78
C GLY A 28 -12.86 42.17 -10.87
N ILE A 29 -14.11 41.91 -11.14
CA ILE A 29 -14.86 40.83 -10.44
C ILE A 29 -14.10 39.51 -10.65
N PRO A 30 -13.75 38.77 -9.59
CA PRO A 30 -13.02 37.49 -9.72
C PRO A 30 -13.88 36.49 -10.47
N THR A 31 -13.22 35.71 -11.33
CA THR A 31 -13.88 34.66 -12.12
C THR A 31 -13.14 33.33 -11.92
N ALA A 32 -13.77 32.20 -12.24
CA ALA A 32 -13.14 30.89 -12.14
C ALA A 32 -11.85 30.77 -13.00
N SER A 33 -11.77 31.53 -14.12
CA SER A 33 -10.58 31.58 -15.00
C SER A 33 -9.54 32.60 -14.53
N ASN A 34 -9.91 33.49 -13.60
CA ASN A 34 -9.03 34.48 -13.00
C ASN A 34 -9.46 34.74 -11.56
N PRO A 35 -9.19 33.80 -10.65
CA PRO A 35 -9.72 33.84 -9.27
C PRO A 35 -9.10 35.00 -8.46
N GLY A 36 -7.88 35.41 -8.73
CA GLY A 36 -7.20 36.45 -7.98
C GLY A 36 -7.09 36.11 -6.48
N VAL A 37 -7.16 37.18 -5.65
CA VAL A 37 -7.09 37.07 -4.18
C VAL A 37 -8.49 37.05 -3.52
N ALA A 38 -9.54 36.91 -4.29
CA ALA A 38 -10.91 36.98 -3.82
C ALA A 38 -11.74 35.79 -4.35
N SER A 39 -12.79 35.47 -3.61
CA SER A 39 -13.72 34.40 -3.97
C SER A 39 -14.43 34.69 -5.30
N SER A 40 -14.35 33.77 -6.25
CA SER A 40 -15.12 33.83 -7.50
C SER A 40 -16.62 33.61 -7.29
N ALA A 41 -17.03 33.12 -6.12
CA ALA A 41 -18.45 32.91 -5.79
C ALA A 41 -19.10 34.11 -5.11
N THR A 42 -18.37 34.80 -4.21
CA THR A 42 -18.91 35.89 -3.40
C THR A 42 -18.26 37.24 -3.65
N GLY A 43 -17.07 37.25 -4.25
CA GLY A 43 -16.26 38.45 -4.41
C GLY A 43 -15.54 38.95 -3.15
N MET A 44 -15.68 38.19 -2.04
CA MET A 44 -15.00 38.53 -0.78
C MET A 44 -13.53 38.14 -0.85
N GLU A 45 -12.68 39.01 -0.32
CA GLU A 45 -11.23 38.76 -0.28
C GLU A 45 -10.91 37.61 0.69
N PHE A 46 -9.96 36.75 0.29
CA PHE A 46 -9.40 35.70 1.13
C PHE A 46 -8.29 36.27 2.03
N ASN A 47 -8.01 35.58 3.14
CA ASN A 47 -6.89 35.83 4.04
C ASN A 47 -6.86 37.25 4.64
N VAL A 48 -8.02 37.90 4.75
CA VAL A 48 -8.19 39.13 5.50
C VAL A 48 -8.52 38.85 6.96
N ASP A 49 -8.24 39.78 7.84
CA ASP A 49 -8.50 39.64 9.27
C ASP A 49 -10.01 39.42 9.54
N GLY A 50 -10.34 38.28 10.21
CA GLY A 50 -11.74 37.87 10.44
C GLY A 50 -12.45 37.31 9.20
N GLY A 51 -11.78 37.21 8.05
CA GLY A 51 -12.30 36.63 6.82
C GLY A 51 -12.00 35.11 6.67
N PHE A 52 -12.44 34.58 5.54
CA PHE A 52 -12.18 33.18 5.18
C PHE A 52 -10.67 33.02 4.84
N GLN A 53 -10.03 32.06 5.51
CA GLN A 53 -8.61 31.76 5.31
C GLN A 53 -8.47 30.64 4.29
N VAL A 54 -7.58 30.82 3.31
CA VAL A 54 -7.22 29.83 2.30
C VAL A 54 -5.74 29.55 2.41
N ASN A 55 -5.38 28.30 2.59
CA ASN A 55 -3.99 27.90 2.63
C ASN A 55 -3.43 27.74 1.23
N ASP A 56 -2.18 28.13 1.04
CA ASP A 56 -1.44 27.87 -0.19
C ASP A 56 -1.16 26.36 -0.29
N PHE A 57 -1.44 25.81 -1.47
CA PHE A 57 -1.20 24.39 -1.74
C PHE A 57 -0.25 24.23 -2.93
N SER A 58 0.91 23.64 -2.67
CA SER A 58 1.94 23.36 -3.68
C SER A 58 1.95 21.91 -4.16
N GLY A 59 1.08 21.07 -3.63
CA GLY A 59 0.95 19.64 -3.90
C GLY A 59 1.01 18.81 -2.63
N GLN A 60 0.50 17.58 -2.73
CA GLN A 60 0.65 16.63 -1.63
C GLN A 60 2.14 16.41 -1.35
N PRO A 61 2.63 16.56 -0.11
CA PRO A 61 4.01 16.27 0.24
C PRO A 61 4.39 14.81 -0.07
N ASP A 62 5.65 14.56 -0.41
CA ASP A 62 6.15 13.23 -0.61
C ASP A 62 6.26 12.49 0.74
N GLY A 63 5.60 11.37 0.85
CA GLY A 63 5.71 10.50 2.02
C GLY A 63 6.96 9.60 1.93
N PRO A 64 7.64 9.33 3.06
CA PRO A 64 8.77 8.42 3.08
C PRO A 64 8.44 7.06 2.45
N ASN A 65 9.35 6.50 1.65
CA ASN A 65 9.26 5.19 0.97
C ASN A 65 8.04 5.03 0.03
N LEU A 66 7.34 6.10 -0.32
CA LEU A 66 6.19 6.05 -1.21
C LEU A 66 6.59 6.33 -2.66
N VAL A 67 6.12 5.48 -3.57
CA VAL A 67 6.19 5.66 -5.01
C VAL A 67 4.82 6.07 -5.52
N PHE A 68 4.78 7.12 -6.35
CA PHE A 68 3.56 7.55 -7.02
C PHE A 68 3.18 6.56 -8.12
N ILE A 69 1.93 6.11 -8.11
CA ILE A 69 1.36 5.23 -9.12
C ILE A 69 0.23 5.98 -9.81
N GLU A 70 0.44 6.27 -11.08
CA GLU A 70 -0.61 6.88 -11.91
C GLU A 70 -1.74 5.88 -12.09
N GLY A 71 -2.97 6.32 -11.79
CA GLY A 71 -4.16 5.51 -11.94
C GLY A 71 -4.56 5.33 -13.40
N GLY A 72 -5.37 4.33 -13.63
CA GLY A 72 -5.85 4.04 -14.99
C GLY A 72 -6.78 2.84 -15.02
N ARG A 73 -7.20 2.49 -16.23
CA ARG A 73 -8.00 1.30 -16.50
C ARG A 73 -7.10 0.06 -16.58
N THR A 74 -7.54 -1.01 -15.97
CA THR A 74 -6.89 -2.33 -16.04
C THR A 74 -7.92 -3.45 -16.04
N VAL A 75 -7.48 -4.67 -16.31
CA VAL A 75 -8.25 -5.88 -16.09
C VAL A 75 -7.68 -6.60 -14.87
N LEU A 76 -8.49 -6.73 -13.85
CA LEU A 76 -8.18 -7.48 -12.64
C LEU A 76 -8.73 -8.90 -12.73
N GLY A 77 -8.17 -9.78 -11.94
CA GLY A 77 -8.60 -11.16 -11.82
C GLY A 77 -7.73 -12.15 -12.56
N SER A 78 -8.08 -13.41 -12.46
CA SER A 78 -7.41 -14.54 -13.08
C SER A 78 -8.45 -15.58 -13.46
N PHE A 79 -8.52 -15.91 -14.72
CA PHE A 79 -9.42 -16.96 -15.20
C PHE A 79 -8.67 -18.03 -15.99
N GLU A 80 -7.87 -17.64 -16.94
CA GLU A 80 -7.12 -18.57 -17.78
C GLU A 80 -5.92 -19.18 -17.03
N GLU A 81 -5.27 -18.41 -16.16
CA GLU A 81 -4.14 -18.86 -15.35
C GLU A 81 -4.56 -19.58 -14.07
N ASP A 82 -5.85 -19.64 -13.76
CA ASP A 82 -6.38 -20.37 -12.60
C ASP A 82 -6.40 -21.88 -12.84
N VAL A 83 -5.21 -22.49 -12.86
CA VAL A 83 -5.04 -23.93 -13.05
C VAL A 83 -5.62 -24.77 -11.90
N VAL A 84 -5.90 -24.16 -10.76
CA VAL A 84 -6.52 -24.80 -9.59
C VAL A 84 -8.05 -24.75 -9.66
N TYR A 85 -8.58 -23.94 -10.59
CA TYR A 85 -10.03 -23.74 -10.78
C TYR A 85 -10.75 -23.22 -9.54
N THR A 86 -10.13 -22.35 -8.77
CA THR A 86 -10.76 -21.71 -7.60
C THR A 86 -11.88 -20.77 -8.02
N ARG A 87 -11.73 -20.10 -9.16
CA ARG A 87 -12.69 -19.15 -9.77
C ARG A 87 -13.21 -18.10 -8.79
N ASP A 88 -12.38 -17.71 -7.86
CA ASP A 88 -12.72 -16.74 -6.80
C ASP A 88 -12.39 -15.29 -7.16
N ASN A 89 -11.64 -15.06 -8.25
CA ASN A 89 -11.28 -13.74 -8.77
C ASN A 89 -11.62 -13.62 -10.25
N ILE A 90 -12.88 -13.30 -10.54
CA ILE A 90 -13.39 -13.17 -11.90
C ILE A 90 -12.75 -11.98 -12.59
N GLU A 91 -12.35 -12.16 -13.85
CA GLU A 91 -11.81 -11.09 -14.67
C GLU A 91 -12.82 -9.98 -14.86
N ARG A 92 -12.40 -8.75 -14.62
CA ARG A 92 -13.20 -7.56 -14.83
C ARG A 92 -12.34 -6.34 -15.13
N ALA A 93 -12.83 -5.49 -16.04
CA ALA A 93 -12.23 -4.20 -16.30
C ALA A 93 -12.62 -3.23 -15.18
N VAL A 94 -11.63 -2.55 -14.61
CA VAL A 94 -11.81 -1.56 -13.54
C VAL A 94 -10.93 -0.35 -13.80
N THR A 95 -11.28 0.77 -13.17
CA THR A 95 -10.43 1.95 -13.09
C THR A 95 -9.94 2.13 -11.66
N VAL A 96 -8.64 2.24 -11.49
CA VAL A 96 -7.99 2.53 -10.21
C VAL A 96 -7.54 3.99 -10.23
N ALA A 97 -7.89 4.77 -9.22
CA ALA A 97 -7.41 6.15 -9.09
C ALA A 97 -5.91 6.18 -8.80
N SER A 98 -5.26 7.31 -9.06
CA SER A 98 -3.85 7.50 -8.70
C SER A 98 -3.68 7.43 -7.18
N PHE A 99 -2.61 6.79 -6.74
CA PHE A 99 -2.29 6.54 -5.34
C PHE A 99 -0.78 6.45 -5.13
N TYR A 100 -0.37 6.30 -3.90
CA TYR A 100 1.02 6.00 -3.54
C TYR A 100 1.10 4.62 -2.88
N MET A 101 2.20 3.93 -3.11
CA MET A 101 2.48 2.63 -2.49
C MET A 101 3.94 2.56 -2.06
N ASP A 102 4.22 1.86 -0.96
CA ASP A 102 5.58 1.60 -0.52
C ASP A 102 6.40 0.92 -1.61
N GLU A 103 7.60 1.43 -1.84
CA GLU A 103 8.57 0.86 -2.79
C GLU A 103 8.88 -0.61 -2.47
N THR A 104 8.96 -0.93 -1.17
CA THR A 104 9.30 -2.26 -0.65
C THR A 104 8.28 -2.76 0.37
N GLU A 105 8.38 -4.03 0.72
CA GLU A 105 7.74 -4.55 1.93
C GLU A 105 8.25 -3.81 3.17
N VAL A 106 7.45 -3.76 4.23
CA VAL A 106 7.89 -3.24 5.54
C VAL A 106 8.94 -4.18 6.12
N ALA A 107 10.15 -3.65 6.39
CA ALA A 107 11.27 -4.43 6.92
C ALA A 107 11.25 -4.53 8.45
N ASN A 108 12.01 -5.49 8.98
CA ASN A 108 12.17 -5.67 10.43
C ASN A 108 12.64 -4.39 11.13
N ILE A 109 13.52 -3.60 10.50
CA ILE A 109 13.99 -2.33 11.11
C ILE A 109 12.86 -1.33 11.30
N HIS A 110 11.94 -1.23 10.32
CA HIS A 110 10.80 -0.33 10.40
C HIS A 110 9.81 -0.78 11.50
N TRP A 111 9.65 -2.08 11.66
CA TRP A 111 8.81 -2.61 12.73
C TRP A 111 9.46 -2.44 14.12
N LEU A 112 10.78 -2.57 14.23
CA LEU A 112 11.51 -2.30 15.47
C LEU A 112 11.41 -0.83 15.89
N GLU A 113 11.39 0.09 14.94
CA GLU A 113 11.14 1.50 15.18
C GLU A 113 9.71 1.71 15.72
N TYR A 114 8.71 1.11 15.11
CA TYR A 114 7.33 1.11 15.61
C TYR A 114 7.25 0.54 17.05
N GLU A 115 7.86 -0.63 17.28
CA GLU A 115 7.89 -1.27 18.60
C GLU A 115 8.52 -0.36 19.66
N TYR A 116 9.58 0.37 19.29
CA TYR A 116 10.27 1.29 20.19
C TYR A 116 9.34 2.42 20.65
N PHE A 117 8.63 3.04 19.73
CA PHE A 117 7.71 4.15 20.05
C PHE A 117 6.49 3.67 20.83
N ILE A 118 5.80 2.64 20.39
CA ILE A 118 4.61 2.16 21.11
C ILE A 118 4.92 1.64 22.52
N LYS A 119 6.15 1.19 22.75
CA LYS A 119 6.55 0.77 24.09
C LYS A 119 6.68 1.94 25.06
N GLN A 120 6.99 3.13 24.57
CA GLN A 120 7.12 4.33 25.40
C GLN A 120 5.78 5.04 25.56
N ASP A 121 4.99 5.08 24.51
CA ASP A 121 3.83 5.96 24.39
C ASP A 121 2.49 5.25 24.65
N SER A 122 2.49 3.91 24.74
CA SER A 122 1.27 3.11 24.91
C SER A 122 1.31 2.27 26.17
N ASP A 123 0.14 1.73 26.54
CA ASP A 123 0.08 0.78 27.64
C ASP A 123 0.77 -0.56 27.30
N GLU A 124 1.12 -1.33 28.32
CA GLU A 124 1.81 -2.61 28.15
C GLU A 124 0.96 -3.63 27.37
N PHE A 125 -0.37 -3.54 27.48
CA PHE A 125 -1.28 -4.45 26.76
C PHE A 125 -1.27 -4.16 25.26
N TYR A 126 -1.34 -2.90 24.86
CA TYR A 126 -1.26 -2.50 23.45
C TYR A 126 0.10 -2.88 22.84
N TRP A 127 1.21 -2.56 23.55
CA TRP A 127 2.54 -2.94 23.09
C TRP A 127 2.67 -4.45 22.89
N ARG A 128 2.25 -5.27 23.86
CA ARG A 128 2.31 -6.75 23.76
C ARG A 128 1.49 -7.30 22.59
N ASN A 129 0.31 -6.73 22.33
CA ASN A 129 -0.55 -7.17 21.24
C ASN A 129 -0.01 -6.79 19.86
N ASN A 130 0.94 -5.86 19.78
CA ASN A 130 1.58 -5.45 18.53
C ASN A 130 2.98 -6.08 18.33
N LEU A 131 3.41 -6.99 19.19
CA LEU A 131 4.63 -7.75 18.96
C LEU A 131 4.40 -8.80 17.87
N PRO A 132 5.37 -8.98 16.94
CA PRO A 132 5.30 -10.06 15.95
C PRO A 132 5.34 -11.43 16.64
N ASP A 133 4.57 -12.36 16.11
CA ASP A 133 4.64 -13.75 16.56
C ASP A 133 5.88 -14.42 15.96
N THR A 134 6.93 -14.52 16.73
CA THR A 134 8.17 -15.17 16.30
C THR A 134 8.06 -16.70 16.25
N THR A 135 7.05 -17.28 16.92
CA THR A 135 6.84 -18.74 16.93
C THR A 135 6.40 -19.30 15.59
N VAL A 136 5.98 -18.42 14.64
CA VAL A 136 5.65 -18.80 13.26
C VAL A 136 6.80 -19.52 12.54
N TRP A 137 8.03 -19.39 13.00
CA TRP A 137 9.19 -20.09 12.47
C TRP A 137 9.31 -21.54 12.97
N ALA A 138 8.75 -21.85 14.15
CA ALA A 138 8.75 -23.20 14.69
C ALA A 138 7.75 -24.06 13.91
N LYS A 139 8.26 -25.01 13.14
CA LYS A 139 7.44 -25.94 12.34
C LYS A 139 7.80 -27.37 12.71
N ASP A 140 6.80 -28.22 12.77
CA ASP A 140 7.01 -29.65 12.99
C ASP A 140 7.96 -30.23 11.92
N LEU A 141 8.92 -31.01 12.37
CA LEU A 141 9.92 -31.70 11.53
C LEU A 141 10.81 -30.75 10.69
N ALA A 142 10.88 -29.47 11.04
CA ALA A 142 11.77 -28.51 10.40
C ALA A 142 12.70 -27.87 11.45
N PHE A 143 13.98 -27.72 11.13
CA PHE A 143 14.97 -27.06 11.99
C PHE A 143 15.00 -25.56 11.75
N ASN A 144 13.89 -24.89 12.03
CA ASN A 144 13.72 -23.45 11.90
C ASN A 144 13.72 -22.71 13.25
N ASP A 145 13.84 -23.42 14.37
CA ASP A 145 13.85 -22.84 15.71
C ASP A 145 14.87 -21.72 15.90
N PRO A 146 16.07 -21.73 15.28
CA PRO A 146 17.01 -20.61 15.39
C PRO A 146 16.43 -19.28 14.92
N TYR A 147 15.49 -19.28 13.97
CA TYR A 147 14.86 -18.07 13.47
C TYR A 147 13.85 -17.49 14.47
N VAL A 148 13.26 -18.29 15.35
CA VAL A 148 12.35 -17.81 16.41
C VAL A 148 13.01 -16.71 17.23
N ASN A 149 14.28 -16.87 17.57
CA ASN A 149 15.02 -15.93 18.40
C ASN A 149 15.80 -14.88 17.61
N SER A 150 16.22 -15.19 16.36
CA SER A 150 17.18 -14.36 15.64
C SER A 150 16.58 -13.58 14.48
N TYR A 151 15.55 -14.06 13.80
CA TYR A 151 15.05 -13.42 12.58
C TYR A 151 14.65 -11.97 12.78
N TYR A 152 13.95 -11.67 13.83
CA TYR A 152 13.39 -10.34 14.06
C TYR A 152 14.42 -9.33 14.59
N ARG A 153 15.35 -9.75 15.47
CA ARG A 153 16.24 -8.83 16.18
C ARG A 153 17.70 -8.87 15.75
N TYR A 154 18.12 -9.91 15.05
CA TYR A 154 19.51 -10.02 14.63
C TYR A 154 19.82 -9.02 13.51
N PRO A 155 20.90 -8.21 13.62
CA PRO A 155 21.17 -7.14 12.67
C PRO A 155 21.29 -7.56 11.21
N GLY A 156 21.63 -8.81 10.93
CA GLY A 156 21.70 -9.36 9.57
C GLY A 156 20.36 -9.44 8.87
N PHE A 157 19.24 -9.45 9.63
CA PHE A 157 17.89 -9.49 9.09
C PHE A 157 17.16 -8.13 9.13
N ARG A 158 17.86 -7.03 9.36
CA ARG A 158 17.24 -5.69 9.50
C ARG A 158 16.37 -5.30 8.32
N TYR A 159 16.86 -5.55 7.12
CA TYR A 159 16.18 -5.19 5.88
C TYR A 159 15.52 -6.40 5.20
N PHE A 160 15.23 -7.44 5.94
CA PHE A 160 14.35 -8.51 5.55
C PHE A 160 12.91 -8.12 5.90
N PRO A 161 11.90 -8.58 5.15
CA PRO A 161 10.52 -8.21 5.41
C PRO A 161 10.07 -8.69 6.79
N VAL A 162 9.27 -7.90 7.48
CA VAL A 162 8.66 -8.33 8.73
C VAL A 162 7.64 -9.42 8.45
N VAL A 163 7.67 -10.49 9.24
CA VAL A 163 6.71 -11.61 9.20
C VAL A 163 6.25 -11.96 10.62
N GLY A 164 5.22 -12.79 10.73
CA GLY A 164 4.61 -13.06 12.03
C GLY A 164 3.71 -11.93 12.50
N VAL A 165 3.27 -11.09 11.58
CA VAL A 165 2.35 -9.97 11.83
C VAL A 165 0.97 -10.28 11.26
N ASN A 166 -0.06 -10.02 12.06
CA ASN A 166 -1.43 -10.18 11.62
C ASN A 166 -1.98 -8.90 10.97
N TRP A 167 -3.14 -8.98 10.35
CA TRP A 167 -3.75 -7.86 9.63
C TRP A 167 -4.01 -6.64 10.53
N ARG A 168 -4.48 -6.85 11.77
CA ARG A 168 -4.76 -5.77 12.71
C ARG A 168 -3.49 -5.03 13.12
N GLN A 169 -2.42 -5.77 13.37
CA GLN A 169 -1.11 -5.20 13.65
C GLN A 169 -0.58 -4.37 12.48
N ALA A 170 -0.74 -4.87 11.24
CA ALA A 170 -0.35 -4.12 10.04
C ALA A 170 -1.15 -2.80 9.89
N VAL A 171 -2.46 -2.81 10.19
CA VAL A 171 -3.28 -1.59 10.21
C VAL A 171 -2.84 -0.64 11.32
N ASN A 172 -2.52 -1.14 12.52
CA ASN A 172 -2.02 -0.32 13.61
C ASN A 172 -0.69 0.35 13.26
N TYR A 173 0.22 -0.38 12.59
CA TYR A 173 1.46 0.18 12.06
C TYR A 173 1.19 1.33 11.07
N CYS A 174 0.26 1.16 10.13
CA CYS A 174 -0.11 2.22 9.18
C CYS A 174 -0.63 3.48 9.89
N LYS A 175 -1.47 3.32 10.91
CA LYS A 175 -1.99 4.43 11.73
C LYS A 175 -0.86 5.16 12.45
N TRP A 176 -0.01 4.43 13.15
CA TRP A 176 1.15 4.99 13.83
C TRP A 176 2.06 5.74 12.86
N ARG A 177 2.40 5.15 11.71
CA ARG A 177 3.24 5.79 10.70
C ARG A 177 2.64 7.09 10.18
N THR A 178 1.30 7.14 10.00
CA THR A 178 0.59 8.37 9.63
C THR A 178 0.83 9.48 10.65
N GLN A 179 0.70 9.16 11.92
CA GLN A 179 0.85 10.15 13.00
C GLN A 179 2.29 10.66 13.08
N VAL A 180 3.27 9.77 13.08
CA VAL A 180 4.69 10.14 13.17
C VAL A 180 5.14 10.96 11.97
N VAL A 181 4.76 10.56 10.75
CA VAL A 181 5.13 11.29 9.53
C VAL A 181 4.48 12.67 9.50
N ASN A 182 3.20 12.78 9.87
CA ASN A 182 2.52 14.07 9.90
C ASN A 182 3.05 14.99 10.99
N LEU A 183 3.45 14.44 12.14
CA LEU A 183 4.11 15.21 13.18
C LEU A 183 5.45 15.77 12.68
N GLU A 184 6.26 14.96 12.05
CA GLU A 184 7.56 15.38 11.48
C GLU A 184 7.38 16.43 10.36
N LEU A 185 6.36 16.29 9.50
CA LEU A 185 6.06 17.27 8.47
C LEU A 185 5.60 18.62 9.06
N ALA A 186 4.76 18.57 10.09
CA ALA A 186 4.31 19.77 10.80
C ALA A 186 5.46 20.47 11.53
N ASP A 187 6.36 19.71 12.14
CA ASP A 187 7.58 20.25 12.80
C ASP A 187 8.47 20.96 11.78
N ARG A 188 8.77 20.30 10.65
CA ARG A 188 9.56 20.91 9.56
C ARG A 188 8.95 22.17 8.97
N ALA A 189 7.61 22.23 8.96
CA ALA A 189 6.89 23.41 8.52
C ALA A 189 6.80 24.51 9.59
N GLY A 190 7.24 24.24 10.81
CA GLY A 190 7.16 25.18 11.94
C GLY A 190 5.73 25.45 12.42
N LEU A 191 4.84 24.47 12.22
CA LEU A 191 3.41 24.57 12.56
C LEU A 191 3.06 23.87 13.87
N LEU A 192 4.05 23.29 14.55
CA LEU A 192 3.85 22.72 15.89
C LEU A 192 3.96 23.84 16.95
N ASP A 193 3.06 23.83 17.92
CA ASP A 193 3.17 24.68 19.08
C ASP A 193 4.46 24.36 19.86
N PRO A 194 5.24 25.38 20.27
CA PRO A 194 6.51 25.17 21.00
C PRO A 194 6.38 24.36 22.30
N VAL A 195 5.17 24.22 22.82
CA VAL A 195 4.86 23.43 24.03
C VAL A 195 4.83 21.92 23.75
N ALA A 196 4.67 21.52 22.49
CA ALA A 196 4.57 20.12 22.08
C ALA A 196 5.90 19.51 21.61
N THR A 197 6.98 20.28 21.52
CA THR A 197 8.32 19.84 21.09
C THR A 197 9.18 19.27 22.22
N GLY A 198 8.59 18.68 23.25
CA GLY A 198 9.28 17.95 24.30
C GLY A 198 8.96 16.46 24.25
N ASP A 199 9.62 15.68 25.08
CA ASP A 199 9.30 14.26 25.33
C ASP A 199 7.81 14.02 25.64
N ASP A 200 7.07 15.09 25.97
CA ASP A 200 5.64 15.10 26.26
C ASP A 200 4.75 15.14 25.00
N ALA A 201 5.29 15.35 23.80
CA ALA A 201 4.50 15.39 22.57
C ALA A 201 3.82 14.05 22.25
N PHE A 202 4.36 12.97 22.79
CA PHE A 202 3.81 11.61 22.71
C PHE A 202 3.18 11.14 24.03
N ALA A 203 3.26 11.90 25.11
CA ALA A 203 2.90 11.47 26.48
C ALA A 203 1.39 11.56 26.79
N GLY A 204 0.51 11.61 25.81
CA GLY A 204 -0.93 11.83 26.03
C GLY A 204 -1.85 10.65 25.77
N ALA A 205 -1.34 9.49 25.35
CA ALA A 205 -2.17 8.36 24.96
C ALA A 205 -2.48 7.41 26.11
N GLU A 206 -3.37 7.78 27.04
CA GLU A 206 -4.01 6.80 27.90
C GLU A 206 -4.95 5.93 27.05
N GLY A 207 -4.65 4.61 26.99
CA GLY A 207 -5.58 3.64 26.42
C GLY A 207 -5.53 3.41 24.92
N GLY A 208 -4.34 3.38 24.31
CA GLY A 208 -4.20 2.90 22.91
C GLY A 208 -4.72 3.86 21.84
N ASP A 209 -5.15 5.03 22.22
CA ASP A 209 -5.57 6.08 21.31
C ASP A 209 -4.46 7.11 21.17
N LEU A 210 -3.61 6.93 20.15
CA LEU A 210 -2.62 7.91 19.70
C LEU A 210 -3.28 9.26 19.28
N ALA A 211 -4.60 9.35 19.39
CA ALA A 211 -5.39 10.52 19.05
C ALA A 211 -5.13 11.74 19.94
N SER A 212 -4.56 11.56 21.14
CA SER A 212 -4.32 12.70 22.04
C SER A 212 -3.10 13.54 21.69
N SER A 213 -2.10 12.97 21.00
CA SER A 213 -0.97 13.75 20.45
C SER A 213 -1.38 14.46 19.15
N ALA A 214 -2.45 14.04 18.48
CA ALA A 214 -2.95 14.64 17.26
C ALA A 214 -3.53 16.04 17.46
N GLY A 215 -3.73 16.49 18.70
CA GLY A 215 -4.28 17.83 18.98
C GLY A 215 -3.46 19.01 18.48
N ASN A 216 -2.20 18.79 18.13
CA ASN A 216 -1.27 19.85 17.70
C ASN A 216 -0.79 19.68 16.25
N VAL A 217 -1.20 18.63 15.55
CA VAL A 217 -0.88 18.44 14.13
C VAL A 217 -1.95 19.16 13.30
N PRO A 218 -1.56 20.06 12.37
CA PRO A 218 -2.53 20.75 11.54
C PRO A 218 -3.35 19.76 10.71
N GLY A 219 -4.62 20.08 10.48
CA GLY A 219 -5.52 19.27 9.65
C GLY A 219 -5.05 19.18 8.19
N LEU A 220 -5.66 18.28 7.43
CA LEU A 220 -5.36 18.10 5.99
C LEU A 220 -5.56 19.39 5.18
N GLU A 221 -6.45 20.26 5.60
CA GLU A 221 -6.66 21.57 4.99
C GLU A 221 -5.47 22.51 5.05
N SER A 222 -4.48 22.22 5.89
CA SER A 222 -3.21 22.97 5.90
C SER A 222 -2.36 22.76 4.65
N GLY A 223 -2.59 21.67 3.91
CA GLY A 223 -1.78 21.27 2.77
C GLY A 223 -0.38 20.73 3.12
N VAL A 224 -0.04 20.66 4.40
CA VAL A 224 1.27 20.21 4.89
C VAL A 224 1.26 18.74 5.29
N THR A 225 0.15 18.30 5.86
CA THR A 225 -0.01 16.92 6.32
C THR A 225 -0.44 15.98 5.20
N LEU A 226 -0.08 14.71 5.34
CA LEU A 226 -0.42 13.65 4.41
C LEU A 226 -1.75 12.99 4.78
N PRO A 227 -2.49 12.47 3.78
CA PRO A 227 -3.53 11.48 4.02
C PRO A 227 -2.98 10.26 4.76
N GLY A 228 -3.87 9.50 5.40
CA GLY A 228 -3.45 8.35 6.20
C GLY A 228 -2.77 7.26 5.38
N TYR A 229 -1.68 6.71 5.90
CA TYR A 229 -1.16 5.43 5.45
C TYR A 229 -2.16 4.32 5.77
N ARG A 230 -2.32 3.39 4.88
CA ARG A 230 -3.21 2.24 5.01
C ARG A 230 -2.65 1.04 4.25
N LEU A 231 -3.24 -0.11 4.42
CA LEU A 231 -2.99 -1.22 3.51
C LEU A 231 -3.56 -0.88 2.13
N PRO A 232 -2.94 -1.35 1.03
CA PRO A 232 -3.52 -1.22 -0.30
C PRO A 232 -4.83 -2.00 -0.38
N THR A 233 -5.76 -1.54 -1.21
CA THR A 233 -6.88 -2.40 -1.60
C THR A 233 -6.37 -3.52 -2.50
N GLU A 234 -7.13 -4.60 -2.63
CA GLU A 234 -6.77 -5.69 -3.52
C GLU A 234 -6.61 -5.22 -4.97
N ALA A 235 -7.48 -4.32 -5.40
CA ALA A 235 -7.43 -3.74 -6.74
C ALA A 235 -6.17 -2.87 -6.95
N GLU A 236 -5.82 -2.04 -5.99
CA GLU A 236 -4.59 -1.23 -6.03
C GLU A 236 -3.35 -2.12 -6.06
N TRP A 237 -3.34 -3.17 -5.22
CA TRP A 237 -2.21 -4.09 -5.17
C TRP A 237 -2.03 -4.84 -6.50
N GLU A 238 -3.11 -5.36 -7.06
CA GLU A 238 -3.07 -6.10 -8.34
C GLU A 238 -2.70 -5.19 -9.51
N TYR A 239 -3.25 -3.97 -9.55
CA TYR A 239 -2.90 -2.95 -10.53
C TYR A 239 -1.40 -2.60 -10.46
N ALA A 240 -0.91 -2.33 -9.25
CA ALA A 240 0.50 -2.02 -9.01
C ALA A 240 1.44 -3.18 -9.37
N ALA A 241 1.01 -4.42 -9.12
CA ALA A 241 1.79 -5.61 -9.46
C ALA A 241 1.86 -5.83 -10.98
N GLN A 242 0.77 -5.62 -11.70
CA GLN A 242 0.76 -5.75 -13.16
C GLN A 242 1.65 -4.69 -13.84
N ALA A 243 1.69 -3.47 -13.33
CA ALA A 243 2.55 -2.37 -13.79
C ALA A 243 2.57 -2.19 -15.32
N LEU A 244 1.40 -2.18 -15.95
CA LEU A 244 1.23 -2.08 -17.42
C LEU A 244 1.39 -0.65 -17.92
N ILE A 245 2.54 -0.06 -17.71
CA ILE A 245 2.84 1.32 -18.13
C ILE A 245 2.89 1.42 -19.65
N GLY A 246 2.21 2.43 -20.19
CA GLY A 246 2.16 2.69 -21.64
C GLY A 246 1.21 1.80 -22.42
N THR A 247 0.78 0.67 -21.87
CA THR A 247 -0.21 -0.22 -22.50
C THR A 247 -1.63 0.06 -22.06
N GLN A 248 -1.81 0.90 -21.06
CA GLN A 248 -3.08 1.24 -20.42
C GLN A 248 -4.08 1.89 -21.37
N TYR A 249 -3.61 2.51 -22.43
CA TYR A 249 -4.43 3.18 -23.45
C TYR A 249 -4.88 2.26 -24.61
N LEU A 250 -4.39 1.02 -24.62
CA LEU A 250 -4.70 0.06 -25.66
C LEU A 250 -5.71 -0.97 -25.15
N ASP A 251 -6.65 -1.37 -25.99
CA ASP A 251 -7.58 -2.46 -25.67
C ASP A 251 -6.86 -3.79 -25.44
N GLU A 252 -5.62 -3.88 -25.87
CA GLU A 252 -4.70 -5.00 -25.67
C GLU A 252 -4.40 -5.31 -24.20
N ASN A 253 -4.62 -4.37 -23.28
CA ASN A 253 -4.55 -4.62 -21.84
C ASN A 253 -5.46 -5.75 -21.36
N GLN A 254 -6.52 -6.02 -22.10
CA GLN A 254 -7.45 -7.10 -21.78
C GLN A 254 -6.92 -8.46 -22.20
N THR A 255 -6.02 -8.49 -23.19
CA THR A 255 -5.50 -9.72 -23.77
C THR A 255 -4.04 -10.00 -23.43
N HIS A 256 -3.28 -8.98 -23.03
CA HIS A 256 -1.83 -9.08 -22.82
C HIS A 256 -1.40 -8.69 -21.38
N ARG A 257 -2.27 -8.89 -20.39
CA ARG A 257 -1.90 -8.71 -18.99
C ARG A 257 -0.70 -9.59 -18.62
N ARG A 258 0.10 -9.10 -17.68
CA ARG A 258 1.27 -9.85 -17.23
C ARG A 258 0.89 -10.99 -16.31
N LEU A 259 1.48 -12.14 -16.54
CA LEU A 259 1.38 -13.30 -15.63
C LEU A 259 2.14 -13.05 -14.32
N TYR A 260 3.24 -12.30 -14.39
CA TYR A 260 4.08 -11.90 -13.27
C TYR A 260 4.34 -10.39 -13.32
N PRO A 261 4.86 -9.77 -12.24
CA PRO A 261 5.20 -8.33 -12.20
C PRO A 261 6.33 -7.89 -13.15
N TRP A 262 6.71 -8.70 -14.13
CA TRP A 262 7.73 -8.42 -15.14
C TRP A 262 7.30 -8.90 -16.52
N ASP A 263 8.05 -8.51 -17.54
CA ASP A 263 7.75 -8.91 -18.91
C ASP A 263 8.00 -10.39 -19.18
N GLY A 264 7.06 -10.99 -19.88
CA GLY A 264 7.11 -12.40 -20.26
C GLY A 264 6.71 -13.37 -19.14
N HIS A 265 6.80 -14.66 -19.45
CA HIS A 265 6.36 -15.74 -18.56
C HIS A 265 7.53 -16.46 -17.88
N ALA A 266 8.75 -15.99 -18.11
CA ALA A 266 9.95 -16.64 -17.58
C ALA A 266 10.15 -16.28 -16.09
N LEU A 267 10.49 -17.27 -15.29
CA LEU A 267 10.85 -17.09 -13.87
C LEU A 267 12.33 -16.73 -13.70
N ARG A 268 13.09 -16.75 -14.80
CA ARG A 268 14.49 -16.39 -14.85
C ARG A 268 14.71 -15.28 -15.86
N ASN A 269 15.62 -14.38 -15.54
CA ASN A 269 15.97 -13.29 -16.44
C ASN A 269 16.50 -13.87 -17.77
N PRO A 270 15.84 -13.59 -18.91
CA PRO A 270 16.26 -14.10 -20.21
C PRO A 270 17.39 -13.30 -20.85
N TYR A 271 17.77 -12.12 -20.31
CA TYR A 271 18.63 -11.16 -20.97
C TYR A 271 19.81 -10.68 -20.15
N GLY A 272 20.83 -10.20 -20.87
CA GLY A 272 21.93 -9.42 -20.33
C GLY A 272 22.88 -10.19 -19.39
N LYS A 273 23.54 -9.44 -18.50
CA LYS A 273 24.52 -9.98 -17.56
C LYS A 273 23.88 -10.87 -16.49
N SER A 274 22.62 -10.65 -16.20
CA SER A 274 21.84 -11.40 -15.19
C SER A 274 21.05 -12.55 -15.81
N GLN A 275 21.37 -12.97 -17.05
CA GLN A 275 20.70 -14.08 -17.71
C GLN A 275 20.79 -15.37 -16.86
N GLY A 276 19.63 -15.99 -16.65
CA GLY A 276 19.49 -17.22 -15.88
C GLY A 276 19.30 -17.04 -14.38
N TYR A 277 19.48 -15.80 -13.84
CA TYR A 277 19.13 -15.51 -12.44
C TYR A 277 17.61 -15.48 -12.24
N PHE A 278 17.15 -15.88 -11.08
CA PHE A 278 15.74 -15.80 -10.74
C PHE A 278 15.27 -14.35 -10.60
N LEU A 279 14.00 -14.10 -10.90
CA LEU A 279 13.38 -12.79 -10.84
C LEU A 279 12.58 -12.57 -9.54
N ALA A 280 12.43 -13.62 -8.74
CA ALA A 280 11.73 -13.58 -7.46
C ALA A 280 12.23 -14.70 -6.53
N ASN A 281 11.99 -14.52 -5.24
CA ASN A 281 12.20 -15.53 -4.22
C ASN A 281 10.95 -16.40 -4.05
N PHE A 282 11.00 -17.65 -4.47
CA PHE A 282 9.87 -18.59 -4.41
C PHE A 282 10.34 -20.04 -4.38
N LYS A 283 9.49 -20.92 -3.94
CA LYS A 283 9.73 -22.36 -3.96
C LYS A 283 9.51 -22.95 -5.34
N ARG A 284 10.54 -23.55 -5.92
CA ARG A 284 10.48 -24.12 -7.27
C ARG A 284 9.77 -25.48 -7.33
N GLY A 285 9.80 -26.23 -6.25
CA GLY A 285 9.19 -27.53 -6.16
C GLY A 285 9.38 -28.18 -4.80
N LYS A 286 8.94 -29.41 -4.66
CA LYS A 286 9.09 -30.16 -3.41
C LYS A 286 10.57 -30.34 -3.07
N GLY A 287 10.99 -29.79 -1.93
CA GLY A 287 12.39 -29.84 -1.46
C GLY A 287 13.34 -28.86 -2.14
N ASP A 288 12.84 -27.96 -3.00
CA ASP A 288 13.66 -26.96 -3.70
C ASP A 288 13.18 -25.55 -3.41
N TYR A 289 13.76 -24.94 -2.39
CA TYR A 289 13.50 -23.55 -1.98
C TYR A 289 14.53 -22.57 -2.55
N ALA A 290 15.76 -22.99 -2.74
CA ALA A 290 16.85 -22.08 -3.09
C ALA A 290 17.64 -22.52 -4.34
N GLY A 291 17.41 -23.71 -4.86
CA GLY A 291 18.16 -24.28 -5.97
C GLY A 291 19.45 -24.98 -5.53
N ILE A 292 20.28 -25.30 -6.53
CA ILE A 292 21.54 -26.00 -6.34
C ILE A 292 22.66 -24.97 -6.10
N ALA A 293 23.55 -25.23 -5.17
CA ALA A 293 24.67 -24.37 -4.85
C ALA A 293 25.45 -23.93 -6.12
N GLY A 294 25.85 -22.68 -6.15
CA GLY A 294 26.48 -22.03 -7.30
C GLY A 294 25.51 -21.14 -8.08
N LYS A 295 25.68 -21.01 -9.38
CA LYS A 295 24.88 -20.11 -10.23
C LYS A 295 23.39 -20.47 -10.34
N LEU A 296 23.00 -21.65 -9.91
CA LEU A 296 21.61 -22.11 -9.89
C LEU A 296 20.94 -21.92 -8.54
N ASN A 297 21.62 -21.27 -7.60
CA ASN A 297 21.11 -20.91 -6.28
C ASN A 297 20.72 -19.43 -6.32
N ASP A 298 19.58 -19.07 -5.73
CA ASP A 298 19.17 -17.68 -5.59
C ASP A 298 19.64 -17.04 -4.27
N GLY A 299 20.25 -17.83 -3.37
CA GLY A 299 20.71 -17.38 -2.06
C GLY A 299 19.62 -17.24 -1.01
N ALA A 300 18.37 -17.46 -1.37
CA ALA A 300 17.19 -17.21 -0.53
C ALA A 300 16.61 -18.50 0.02
N MET A 301 17.11 -18.97 1.15
CA MET A 301 16.60 -20.17 1.83
C MET A 301 15.23 -19.94 2.51
N ILE A 302 15.00 -18.71 2.94
CA ILE A 302 13.79 -18.17 3.55
C ILE A 302 13.47 -16.83 2.85
N THR A 303 12.97 -15.84 3.57
CA THR A 303 12.89 -14.46 3.09
C THR A 303 14.26 -13.92 2.71
N THR A 304 14.31 -12.87 1.91
CA THR A 304 15.53 -12.19 1.49
C THR A 304 15.44 -10.67 1.69
N TYR A 305 16.50 -9.98 1.39
CA TYR A 305 16.62 -8.54 1.45
C TYR A 305 15.56 -7.85 0.57
N ILE A 306 14.90 -6.82 1.09
CA ILE A 306 13.76 -6.16 0.41
C ILE A 306 14.06 -5.54 -0.96
N TYR A 307 15.34 -5.37 -1.32
CA TYR A 307 15.80 -4.86 -2.63
C TYR A 307 16.55 -5.91 -3.47
N ASP A 308 16.42 -7.20 -3.16
CA ASP A 308 17.27 -8.23 -3.74
C ASP A 308 16.95 -8.55 -5.22
N TYR A 309 15.69 -8.41 -5.59
CA TYR A 309 15.21 -8.68 -6.94
C TYR A 309 14.86 -7.39 -7.69
N PRO A 310 14.85 -7.43 -9.04
CA PRO A 310 14.53 -6.24 -9.83
C PRO A 310 13.12 -5.72 -9.54
N PRO A 311 12.94 -4.39 -9.48
CA PRO A 311 11.61 -3.81 -9.34
C PRO A 311 10.80 -3.98 -10.64
N ASN A 312 9.47 -3.85 -10.52
CA ASN A 312 8.59 -3.74 -11.67
C ASN A 312 8.67 -2.35 -12.33
N ASP A 313 7.88 -2.09 -13.37
CA ASP A 313 7.94 -0.84 -14.13
C ASP A 313 7.46 0.39 -13.34
N PHE A 314 6.74 0.22 -12.24
CA PHE A 314 6.46 1.31 -11.29
C PHE A 314 7.59 1.55 -10.29
N GLY A 315 8.63 0.72 -10.28
CA GLY A 315 9.72 0.79 -9.31
C GLY A 315 9.46 0.03 -8.01
N LEU A 316 8.43 -0.81 -7.96
CA LEU A 316 8.06 -1.57 -6.76
C LEU A 316 8.82 -2.90 -6.71
N TYR A 317 9.46 -3.16 -5.58
CA TYR A 317 10.21 -4.40 -5.34
C TYR A 317 9.31 -5.50 -4.78
N ASN A 318 9.64 -6.75 -5.09
CA ASN A 318 9.04 -7.97 -4.52
C ASN A 318 7.51 -8.06 -4.62
N MET A 319 6.90 -7.49 -5.67
CA MET A 319 5.47 -7.67 -5.93
C MET A 319 5.12 -9.14 -6.29
N ALA A 320 6.12 -10.01 -6.37
CA ALA A 320 5.98 -11.46 -6.50
C ALA A 320 7.09 -12.16 -5.72
N GLY A 321 6.70 -13.13 -4.89
CA GLY A 321 7.63 -13.89 -4.06
C GLY A 321 8.05 -13.12 -2.80
N ASN A 322 9.09 -13.58 -2.15
CA ASN A 322 9.61 -13.14 -0.86
C ASN A 322 8.60 -13.33 0.27
N VAL A 323 7.67 -12.42 0.50
CA VAL A 323 6.54 -12.62 1.39
C VAL A 323 5.21 -12.30 0.72
N ASN A 324 4.16 -12.98 1.13
CA ASN A 324 2.80 -12.56 0.81
C ASN A 324 2.50 -11.24 1.50
N GLU A 325 1.57 -10.48 0.98
CA GLU A 325 1.24 -9.16 1.50
C GLU A 325 -0.23 -9.05 1.85
N TRP A 326 -0.52 -8.57 3.07
CA TRP A 326 -1.85 -8.21 3.48
C TRP A 326 -2.40 -7.09 2.63
N VAL A 327 -3.67 -7.21 2.22
CA VAL A 327 -4.44 -6.13 1.63
C VAL A 327 -5.63 -5.76 2.53
N GLN A 328 -6.28 -4.66 2.25
CA GLN A 328 -7.36 -4.14 3.08
C GLN A 328 -8.64 -4.98 3.00
N ASP A 329 -8.85 -5.65 1.88
CA ASP A 329 -10.10 -6.29 1.51
C ASP A 329 -10.46 -7.50 2.36
N VAL A 330 -11.75 -7.64 2.63
CA VAL A 330 -12.34 -8.86 3.17
C VAL A 330 -12.40 -9.90 2.06
N TYR A 331 -12.00 -11.13 2.38
CA TYR A 331 -12.12 -12.21 1.41
C TYR A 331 -13.58 -12.65 1.26
N ARG A 332 -14.02 -12.67 0.02
CA ARG A 332 -15.15 -13.46 -0.47
C ARG A 332 -14.92 -13.81 -1.94
N PRO A 333 -15.43 -14.95 -2.43
CA PRO A 333 -15.41 -15.20 -3.86
C PRO A 333 -16.12 -14.08 -4.61
N LEU A 334 -15.52 -13.64 -5.71
CA LEU A 334 -16.18 -12.68 -6.60
C LEU A 334 -17.32 -13.35 -7.34
N SER A 335 -18.39 -12.60 -7.54
CA SER A 335 -19.53 -12.99 -8.34
C SER A 335 -19.80 -11.93 -9.41
N PHE A 336 -20.66 -12.24 -10.37
CA PHE A 336 -21.10 -11.28 -11.38
C PHE A 336 -21.91 -10.09 -10.80
N GLN A 337 -22.19 -10.09 -9.51
CA GLN A 337 -22.78 -8.96 -8.80
C GLN A 337 -21.75 -7.92 -8.32
N ASP A 338 -20.44 -8.27 -8.37
CA ASP A 338 -19.35 -7.37 -8.04
C ASP A 338 -19.04 -6.47 -9.24
N MET A 339 -19.93 -5.51 -9.50
CA MET A 339 -19.91 -4.67 -10.70
C MET A 339 -19.22 -3.32 -10.51
N ASP A 340 -18.69 -3.04 -9.32
CA ASP A 340 -17.97 -1.81 -9.05
C ASP A 340 -16.72 -1.73 -9.94
N ASP A 341 -16.71 -0.75 -10.82
CA ASP A 341 -15.67 -0.54 -11.83
C ASP A 341 -14.71 0.62 -11.50
N LEU A 342 -15.03 1.41 -10.46
CA LEU A 342 -14.20 2.51 -9.98
C LEU A 342 -13.69 2.23 -8.57
N ASN A 343 -12.37 2.10 -8.41
CA ASN A 343 -11.69 1.85 -7.13
C ASN A 343 -12.35 0.74 -6.31
N PRO A 344 -12.55 -0.45 -6.87
CA PRO A 344 -13.28 -1.49 -6.18
C PRO A 344 -12.53 -1.91 -4.90
N ALA A 345 -13.27 -1.99 -3.80
CA ALA A 345 -12.77 -2.46 -2.52
C ALA A 345 -13.87 -3.22 -1.79
N ARG A 346 -13.52 -4.34 -1.15
CA ARG A 346 -14.45 -5.12 -0.34
C ARG A 346 -14.25 -4.77 1.12
N ARG A 347 -15.21 -4.02 1.62
CA ARG A 347 -15.25 -3.56 2.99
C ARG A 347 -16.04 -4.52 3.87
N ASP A 348 -15.90 -4.35 5.16
CA ASP A 348 -16.70 -5.06 6.14
C ASP A 348 -18.18 -4.67 6.07
N ALA A 349 -19.05 -5.63 6.38
CA ALA A 349 -20.48 -5.43 6.39
C ALA A 349 -21.03 -4.79 7.67
N THR A 350 -20.18 -4.55 8.66
CA THR A 350 -20.63 -4.02 9.95
C THR A 350 -20.46 -2.53 10.03
N LEU A 351 -21.52 -1.85 10.44
CA LEU A 351 -21.43 -0.51 10.99
C LEU A 351 -20.54 -0.55 12.22
N ASP A 352 -19.58 0.33 12.31
CA ASP A 352 -18.99 0.60 13.60
C ASP A 352 -19.97 1.43 14.45
N GLU A 353 -19.88 1.30 15.76
CA GLU A 353 -20.81 1.92 16.71
C GLU A 353 -20.77 3.45 16.69
N GLU A 354 -19.81 4.06 16.01
CA GLU A 354 -19.60 5.50 15.90
C GLU A 354 -20.07 6.11 14.57
N GLY A 355 -20.89 5.38 13.81
CA GLY A 355 -21.44 5.87 12.55
C GLY A 355 -20.51 5.64 11.36
N GLY A 356 -19.56 4.72 11.48
CA GLY A 356 -18.88 4.12 10.35
C GLY A 356 -19.91 3.53 9.40
N TYR A 357 -19.60 3.49 8.15
CA TYR A 357 -20.52 2.96 7.18
C TYR A 357 -20.52 1.44 7.22
N ASP A 358 -21.69 0.91 7.13
CA ASP A 358 -21.87 -0.48 6.76
C ASP A 358 -21.27 -0.67 5.36
N ALA A 359 -20.12 -1.29 5.31
CA ALA A 359 -19.48 -1.62 4.06
C ALA A 359 -20.21 -2.73 3.30
N GLY A 360 -21.33 -3.17 3.80
CA GLY A 360 -22.29 -3.99 3.10
C GLY A 360 -21.91 -5.44 2.86
N TYR A 361 -20.68 -5.90 3.15
CA TYR A 361 -20.31 -7.26 2.78
C TYR A 361 -19.33 -7.90 3.73
N SER A 362 -19.86 -8.64 4.69
CA SER A 362 -19.08 -9.75 5.21
C SER A 362 -19.05 -10.87 4.16
N PHE A 363 -18.01 -11.65 4.23
CA PHE A 363 -17.81 -12.83 3.39
C PHE A 363 -19.02 -13.80 3.36
N ILE A 364 -19.86 -13.79 4.36
CA ILE A 364 -20.99 -14.71 4.58
C ILE A 364 -22.36 -14.07 4.44
N GLY A 365 -22.46 -12.88 3.86
CA GLY A 365 -23.73 -12.15 3.83
C GLY A 365 -24.06 -11.53 5.19
N ASN A 366 -25.32 -11.43 5.53
CA ASN A 366 -25.73 -10.88 6.81
C ASN A 366 -25.16 -11.71 7.95
N GLU A 367 -24.30 -11.08 8.74
CA GLU A 367 -23.69 -11.71 9.90
C GLU A 367 -24.76 -12.14 10.89
N GLY A 368 -24.70 -13.39 11.28
CA GLY A 368 -25.69 -14.00 12.18
C GLY A 368 -26.63 -14.99 11.53
N ASP A 369 -26.78 -14.95 10.21
CA ASP A 369 -27.73 -15.80 9.50
C ASP A 369 -27.21 -17.20 9.22
N TYR A 370 -25.90 -17.43 9.41
CA TYR A 370 -25.27 -18.71 9.12
C TYR A 370 -24.89 -19.47 10.38
N SER A 371 -25.33 -20.74 10.44
CA SER A 371 -24.79 -21.69 11.39
C SER A 371 -23.36 -22.10 10.99
N GLU A 372 -22.59 -22.59 11.94
CA GLU A 372 -21.22 -23.06 11.72
C GLU A 372 -21.13 -24.08 10.60
N ASP A 373 -22.04 -25.04 10.60
CA ASP A 373 -22.11 -26.09 9.58
C ASP A 373 -22.42 -25.53 8.19
N GLN A 374 -23.27 -24.52 8.12
CA GLN A 374 -23.68 -23.88 6.89
C GLN A 374 -22.54 -23.09 6.26
N TRP A 375 -21.76 -22.40 7.07
CA TRP A 375 -20.61 -21.64 6.62
C TRP A 375 -19.50 -22.56 6.10
N VAL A 376 -19.18 -23.61 6.82
CA VAL A 376 -18.19 -24.61 6.39
C VAL A 376 -18.61 -25.28 5.08
N LYS A 377 -19.87 -25.64 4.90
CA LYS A 377 -20.38 -26.23 3.66
C LYS A 377 -20.29 -25.27 2.47
N THR A 378 -20.52 -23.97 2.70
CA THR A 378 -20.55 -22.98 1.63
C THR A 378 -19.15 -22.55 1.20
N THR A 379 -18.20 -22.48 2.13
CA THR A 379 -16.91 -21.83 1.89
C THR A 379 -15.71 -22.75 2.08
N GLY A 380 -15.90 -23.93 2.68
CA GLY A 380 -14.80 -24.80 3.07
C GLY A 380 -13.92 -24.24 4.20
N LEU A 381 -14.30 -23.11 4.77
CA LEU A 381 -13.59 -22.45 5.87
C LEU A 381 -14.26 -22.82 7.20
N GLN A 382 -13.48 -22.97 8.24
CA GLN A 382 -14.03 -23.20 9.57
C GLN A 382 -14.70 -21.94 10.09
N LYS A 383 -15.96 -22.04 10.48
CA LYS A 383 -16.68 -20.92 11.08
C LYS A 383 -16.16 -20.66 12.48
N VAL A 384 -16.00 -19.39 12.80
CA VAL A 384 -15.56 -18.92 14.10
C VAL A 384 -16.58 -17.97 14.73
N TYR A 385 -17.81 -17.94 14.20
CA TYR A 385 -18.85 -17.14 14.83
C TYR A 385 -19.51 -17.90 15.98
N ASN A 386 -19.35 -17.34 17.16
CA ASN A 386 -20.15 -17.68 18.33
C ASN A 386 -20.85 -16.38 18.76
N PRO A 387 -22.19 -16.32 18.81
CA PRO A 387 -22.92 -15.12 19.20
C PRO A 387 -22.56 -14.64 20.63
N ASP A 388 -22.02 -15.53 21.48
CA ASP A 388 -21.61 -15.23 22.84
C ASP A 388 -20.10 -14.88 22.94
N SER A 389 -19.38 -14.85 21.82
CA SER A 389 -17.95 -14.53 21.80
C SER A 389 -17.66 -13.22 21.07
N PRO A 390 -17.08 -12.22 21.73
CA PRO A 390 -16.49 -11.08 21.05
C PRO A 390 -15.08 -11.46 20.52
N PRO A 391 -14.54 -10.76 19.56
CA PRO A 391 -15.09 -10.15 18.37
C PRO A 391 -15.14 -11.13 17.19
N LYS A 392 -16.00 -10.88 16.24
CA LYS A 392 -16.08 -11.67 15.01
C LYS A 392 -14.73 -11.70 14.29
N ARG A 393 -14.17 -12.90 14.09
CA ARG A 393 -12.94 -13.07 13.32
C ARG A 393 -13.26 -12.97 11.83
N ARG A 394 -12.65 -12.02 11.15
CA ARG A 394 -12.83 -11.81 9.72
C ARG A 394 -11.69 -12.42 8.94
N VAL A 395 -11.98 -12.75 7.70
CA VAL A 395 -11.02 -13.34 6.77
C VAL A 395 -10.57 -12.24 5.81
N ARG A 396 -9.26 -12.00 5.74
CA ARG A 396 -8.66 -10.98 4.90
C ARG A 396 -7.88 -11.58 3.74
N VAL A 397 -7.85 -10.85 2.64
CA VAL A 397 -7.09 -11.25 1.45
C VAL A 397 -5.61 -10.96 1.66
N TYR A 398 -4.78 -11.82 1.10
CA TYR A 398 -3.36 -11.57 0.88
C TYR A 398 -2.91 -12.07 -0.48
N LYS A 399 -1.85 -11.48 -1.03
CA LYS A 399 -1.41 -11.64 -2.42
C LYS A 399 0.10 -11.77 -2.54
N GLY A 400 0.61 -12.07 -3.73
CA GLY A 400 2.01 -11.95 -4.11
C GLY A 400 2.82 -13.24 -4.10
N GLY A 401 2.39 -14.26 -3.37
CA GLY A 401 3.21 -15.46 -3.16
C GLY A 401 4.39 -15.19 -2.21
N SER A 402 5.05 -16.22 -1.76
CA SER A 402 6.15 -16.12 -0.79
C SER A 402 7.30 -17.07 -1.12
N TRP A 403 8.39 -16.95 -0.37
CA TRP A 403 9.55 -17.85 -0.43
C TRP A 403 9.18 -19.35 -0.28
N ALA A 404 8.06 -19.66 0.36
CA ALA A 404 7.58 -21.03 0.57
C ALA A 404 6.51 -21.47 -0.44
N ASP A 405 6.08 -20.58 -1.35
CA ASP A 405 5.03 -20.82 -2.32
C ASP A 405 5.59 -21.12 -3.71
N VAL A 406 4.87 -21.93 -4.48
CA VAL A 406 5.21 -22.19 -5.88
C VAL A 406 4.79 -21.02 -6.79
N ALA A 407 5.37 -20.93 -7.97
CA ALA A 407 5.20 -19.84 -8.93
C ALA A 407 3.75 -19.49 -9.27
N TYR A 408 2.82 -20.43 -9.19
CA TYR A 408 1.40 -20.18 -9.38
C TYR A 408 0.87 -19.03 -8.51
N TRP A 409 1.31 -18.97 -7.24
CA TRP A 409 0.85 -17.97 -6.29
C TRP A 409 1.44 -16.57 -6.48
N MET A 410 2.45 -16.44 -7.35
CA MET A 410 3.07 -15.16 -7.69
C MET A 410 2.31 -14.36 -8.74
N SER A 411 1.31 -14.97 -9.39
CA SER A 411 0.47 -14.24 -10.37
C SER A 411 -0.38 -13.19 -9.64
N PRO A 412 -0.42 -11.93 -10.15
CA PRO A 412 -1.16 -10.84 -9.53
C PRO A 412 -2.65 -11.15 -9.33
N GLY A 413 -3.27 -11.94 -10.21
CA GLY A 413 -4.68 -12.32 -10.13
C GLY A 413 -4.99 -13.39 -9.08
N THR A 414 -4.00 -14.10 -8.54
CA THR A 414 -4.25 -15.13 -7.53
C THR A 414 -4.61 -14.52 -6.19
N ARG A 415 -5.46 -15.17 -5.44
CA ARG A 415 -5.97 -14.73 -4.14
C ARG A 415 -5.82 -15.82 -3.11
N ARG A 416 -5.46 -15.43 -1.91
CA ARG A 416 -5.52 -16.28 -0.73
C ARG A 416 -6.06 -15.48 0.44
N PHE A 417 -6.38 -16.17 1.50
CA PHE A 417 -7.01 -15.55 2.66
C PHE A 417 -6.55 -16.20 3.95
N LEU A 418 -6.61 -15.41 5.03
CA LEU A 418 -6.32 -15.85 6.37
C LEU A 418 -7.15 -15.01 7.35
N PHE A 419 -7.39 -15.53 8.54
CA PHE A 419 -8.05 -14.75 9.59
C PHE A 419 -7.21 -13.53 9.98
N GLU A 420 -7.87 -12.41 10.21
CA GLU A 420 -7.22 -11.11 10.47
C GLU A 420 -6.36 -11.06 11.75
N ASP A 421 -6.52 -12.02 12.65
CA ASP A 421 -5.75 -12.21 13.88
C ASP A 421 -4.67 -13.28 13.78
N SER A 422 -4.52 -13.90 12.61
CA SER A 422 -3.54 -14.95 12.37
C SER A 422 -2.30 -14.40 11.68
N ALA A 423 -1.15 -15.00 11.95
CA ALA A 423 0.12 -14.64 11.38
C ALA A 423 0.88 -15.87 10.88
N THR A 424 1.77 -15.70 9.91
CA THR A 424 2.61 -16.77 9.37
C THR A 424 4.02 -16.27 9.08
N SER A 425 4.97 -17.19 8.90
CA SER A 425 6.36 -16.88 8.49
C SER A 425 6.48 -16.48 7.01
N THR A 426 5.37 -16.46 6.28
CA THR A 426 5.32 -16.21 4.84
C THR A 426 4.50 -14.96 4.49
N LEU A 427 4.06 -14.18 5.48
CA LEU A 427 3.11 -13.11 5.30
C LEU A 427 3.58 -11.85 6.02
N GLY A 428 3.79 -10.80 5.25
CA GLY A 428 4.12 -9.45 5.65
C GLY A 428 3.12 -8.47 5.06
N PHE A 429 3.55 -7.23 4.78
CA PHE A 429 2.71 -6.20 4.18
C PHE A 429 3.54 -5.02 3.65
N ARG A 430 2.91 -4.18 2.85
CA ARG A 430 3.35 -2.82 2.50
C ARG A 430 2.23 -1.83 2.70
N CYS A 431 2.56 -0.55 2.85
CA CYS A 431 1.56 0.50 2.98
C CYS A 431 1.23 1.14 1.63
N ALA A 432 0.07 1.74 1.57
CA ALA A 432 -0.38 2.61 0.48
C ALA A 432 -1.00 3.89 1.05
N MET A 433 -1.22 4.87 0.17
CA MET A 433 -1.83 6.15 0.53
C MET A 433 -2.62 6.67 -0.68
N ILE A 434 -3.74 7.32 -0.45
CA ILE A 434 -4.48 7.99 -1.51
C ILE A 434 -3.71 9.22 -2.00
N ARG A 435 -3.88 9.57 -3.28
CA ARG A 435 -3.54 10.89 -3.78
C ARG A 435 -4.68 11.85 -3.47
N ALA A 436 -4.44 12.84 -2.64
CA ALA A 436 -5.42 13.84 -2.25
C ALA A 436 -5.27 15.08 -3.13
N GLY A 437 -5.95 15.08 -4.26
CA GLY A 437 -5.95 16.20 -5.18
C GLY A 437 -4.74 16.25 -6.14
N SER A 438 -4.69 17.30 -6.91
CA SER A 438 -3.59 17.59 -7.85
C SER A 438 -3.37 19.09 -7.92
N ASN A 439 -2.14 19.49 -8.21
CA ASN A 439 -1.84 20.86 -8.63
C ASN A 439 -2.10 20.96 -10.13
N PHE A 440 -2.83 21.96 -10.53
CA PHE A 440 -2.97 22.39 -11.92
C PHE A 440 -2.36 23.78 -12.09
#